data_0c4125cbbb59ca0c11a09bfea19df11b
#
_entry.id   0c4125cbbb59ca0c11a09bfea19df11b
#
_cell.length_a   1.000
_cell.length_b   1.000
_cell.length_c   1.000
_cell.angle_alpha   90.00
_cell.angle_beta   90.00
_cell.angle_gamma   90.00
#
_symmetry.space_group_name_H-M   'P 1'
#
loop_
_entity.id
_entity.type
_entity.pdbx_description
1 polymer ?
#
loop_
_entity_poly.entity_id
_entity_poly.type
_entity_poly.pdbx_seq_one_letter_code
_entity_poly.pdbx_strand_id
1 'polypeptide(L)' 'MTKLAQLQADLAKYKEKLAAKMKNFHGVKHESSLSELRYTEVMVLRDIVRSLELEIKQLQVK' A
#
# COMPACT_ATOMS: atom_id res chain seq x y z
N MET A 1 13.00 20.00 0.41
CA MET A 1 12.27 18.95 1.04
C MET A 1 13.16 17.84 1.47
N THR A 2 12.90 17.28 2.61
CA THR A 2 13.72 16.19 3.08
C THR A 2 13.20 14.89 2.52
N LYS A 3 14.07 13.91 2.48
CA LYS A 3 13.69 12.60 2.01
C LYS A 3 12.61 11.99 2.91
N LEU A 4 12.70 12.26 4.19
CA LEU A 4 11.71 11.75 5.13
C LEU A 4 10.32 12.32 4.81
N ALA A 5 10.24 13.60 4.53
CA ALA A 5 8.96 14.20 4.19
C ALA A 5 8.39 13.60 2.92
N GLN A 6 9.27 13.35 1.94
CA GLN A 6 8.84 12.74 0.70
C GLN A 6 8.31 11.33 0.94
N LEU A 7 9.01 10.57 1.75
CA LEU A 7 8.58 9.20 2.05
C LEU A 7 7.26 9.19 2.80
N GLN A 8 7.09 10.13 3.71
CA GLN A 8 5.84 10.20 4.46
C GLN A 8 4.68 10.57 3.55
N ALA A 9 4.92 11.47 2.60
CA ALA A 9 3.88 11.85 1.65
C ALA A 9 3.51 10.67 0.78
N ASP A 10 4.52 9.94 0.31
CA ASP A 10 4.26 8.76 -0.51
C ASP A 10 3.51 7.70 0.28
N LEU A 11 3.91 7.51 1.52
CA LEU A 11 3.26 6.52 2.37
C LEU A 11 1.77 6.84 2.53
N ALA A 12 1.46 8.09 2.81
CA ALA A 12 0.07 8.50 2.97
C ALA A 12 -0.71 8.26 1.69
N LYS A 13 -0.09 8.57 0.56
CA LYS A 13 -0.73 8.39 -0.73
C LYS A 13 -1.04 6.93 -1.01
N TYR A 14 -0.06 6.06 -0.78
CA TYR A 14 -0.27 4.65 -1.05
C TYR A 14 -1.20 3.99 -0.04
N LYS A 15 -1.17 4.45 1.20
CA LYS A 15 -2.10 3.94 2.19
C LYS A 15 -3.54 4.27 1.79
N GLU A 16 -3.73 5.46 1.26
CA GLU A 16 -5.04 5.87 0.81
C GLU A 16 -5.50 5.01 -0.36
N LYS A 17 -4.61 4.76 -1.29
CA LYS A 17 -4.93 3.91 -2.42
C LYS A 17 -5.25 2.50 -1.98
N LEU A 18 -4.48 1.98 -1.03
CA LEU A 18 -4.71 0.65 -0.52
C LEU A 18 -6.07 0.57 0.17
N ALA A 19 -6.40 1.56 0.97
CA ALA A 19 -7.67 1.58 1.66
C ALA A 19 -8.82 1.60 0.68
N ALA A 20 -8.68 2.37 -0.39
CA ALA A 20 -9.72 2.44 -1.41
C ALA A 20 -9.91 1.10 -2.09
N LYS A 21 -8.80 0.41 -2.38
CA LYS A 21 -8.90 -0.90 -3.02
C LYS A 21 -9.50 -1.93 -2.08
N MET A 22 -9.09 -1.89 -0.83
CA MET A 22 -9.62 -2.82 0.16
C MET A 22 -11.11 -2.59 0.38
N LYS A 23 -11.53 -1.35 0.31
CA LYS A 23 -12.91 -1.04 0.49
C LYS A 23 -13.76 -1.63 -0.62
N ASN A 24 -13.23 -1.63 -1.84
CA ASN A 24 -13.95 -2.18 -2.96
C ASN A 24 -13.78 -3.69 -3.08
N PHE A 25 -12.88 -4.26 -2.29
CA PHE A 25 -12.60 -5.66 -2.38
C PHE A 25 -13.40 -6.35 -1.29
N HIS A 26 -14.59 -6.76 -1.62
CA HIS A 26 -15.46 -7.27 -0.62
C HIS A 26 -15.38 -8.74 -0.50
N GLY A 27 -14.31 -9.32 -0.41
CA GLY A 27 -14.22 -10.71 -0.21
C GLY A 27 -15.03 -11.47 -1.20
N VAL A 28 -14.87 -11.17 -2.41
CA VAL A 28 -15.64 -11.80 -3.41
C VAL A 28 -15.41 -13.25 -3.43
N LYS A 29 -16.41 -14.00 -3.35
CA LYS A 29 -16.24 -15.35 -3.35
C LYS A 29 -16.10 -15.89 -4.67
N HIS A 30 -16.44 -15.20 -5.69
CA HIS A 30 -16.43 -15.78 -6.94
C HIS A 30 -15.12 -15.63 -7.51
N GLU A 31 -14.47 -16.60 -7.72
CA GLU A 31 -13.22 -16.59 -8.18
C GLU A 31 -13.08 -16.26 -9.53
N SER A 32 -13.13 -15.28 -10.01
CA SER A 32 -12.90 -14.95 -11.38
C SER A 32 -11.49 -14.43 -11.51
N SER A 33 -11.01 -14.29 -12.70
CA SER A 33 -9.71 -13.73 -12.95
C SER A 33 -9.66 -12.30 -12.46
N LEU A 34 -10.75 -11.62 -12.55
CA LEU A 34 -10.82 -10.24 -12.10
C LEU A 34 -10.55 -10.16 -10.61
N SER A 35 -11.08 -11.10 -9.88
CA SER A 35 -10.91 -11.14 -8.45
C SER A 35 -9.45 -11.36 -8.09
N GLU A 36 -8.78 -12.26 -8.81
CA GLU A 36 -7.40 -12.52 -8.58
C GLU A 36 -6.54 -11.31 -8.90
N LEU A 37 -6.90 -10.62 -9.96
CA LEU A 37 -6.16 -9.44 -10.35
C LEU A 37 -6.24 -8.37 -9.28
N ARG A 38 -7.42 -8.16 -8.72
CA ARG A 38 -7.57 -7.19 -7.66
C ARG A 38 -6.79 -7.58 -6.42
N TYR A 39 -6.78 -8.86 -6.12
CA TYR A 39 -6.03 -9.32 -4.98
C TYR A 39 -4.54 -9.04 -5.17
N THR A 40 -4.04 -9.26 -6.38
CA THR A 40 -2.65 -8.99 -6.68
C THR A 40 -2.34 -7.51 -6.51
N GLU A 41 -3.24 -6.64 -6.95
CA GLU A 41 -3.03 -5.21 -6.80
C GLU A 41 -2.95 -4.81 -5.33
N VAL A 42 -3.81 -5.40 -4.51
CA VAL A 42 -3.80 -5.11 -3.09
C VAL A 42 -2.48 -5.57 -2.47
N MET A 43 -2.00 -6.74 -2.87
CA MET A 43 -0.75 -7.24 -2.33
C MET A 43 0.42 -6.36 -2.71
N VAL A 44 0.42 -5.88 -3.95
CA VAL A 44 1.50 -4.99 -4.40
C VAL A 44 1.48 -3.69 -3.61
N LEU A 45 0.30 -3.13 -3.40
CA LEU A 45 0.19 -1.90 -2.63
C LEU A 45 0.62 -2.09 -1.18
N ARG A 46 0.27 -3.22 -0.60
CA ARG A 46 0.68 -3.52 0.76
C ARG A 46 2.20 -3.61 0.86
N ASP A 47 2.82 -4.22 -0.14
CA ASP A 47 4.26 -4.32 -0.14
C ASP A 47 4.92 -2.96 -0.25
N ILE A 48 4.37 -2.09 -1.08
CA ILE A 48 4.90 -0.74 -1.22
C ILE A 48 4.77 0.02 0.09
N VAL A 49 3.61 -0.06 0.73
CA VAL A 49 3.39 0.61 2.00
C VAL A 49 4.38 0.11 3.04
N ARG A 50 4.56 -1.20 3.10
CA ARG A 50 5.46 -1.78 4.07
C ARG A 50 6.90 -1.33 3.83
N SER A 51 7.32 -1.28 2.57
CA SER A 51 8.66 -0.83 2.24
C SER A 51 8.86 0.62 2.65
N LEU A 52 7.87 1.45 2.40
CA LEU A 52 7.95 2.85 2.77
C LEU A 52 8.04 3.01 4.28
N GLU A 53 7.26 2.23 5.00
CA GLU A 53 7.29 2.29 6.45
C GLU A 53 8.65 1.89 7.00
N LEU A 54 9.25 0.88 6.41
CA LEU A 54 10.58 0.45 6.83
C LEU A 54 11.62 1.51 6.55
N GLU A 55 11.54 2.13 5.39
CA GLU A 55 12.49 3.18 5.06
C GLU A 55 12.36 4.37 6.00
N ILE A 56 11.13 4.75 6.30
CA ILE A 56 10.90 5.85 7.21
C ILE A 56 11.46 5.52 8.59
N LYS A 57 11.23 4.30 9.03
CA LYS A 57 11.72 3.88 10.32
C LYS A 57 13.23 3.94 10.38
N GLN A 58 13.88 3.50 9.31
CA GLN A 58 15.34 3.53 9.27
C GLN A 58 15.87 4.95 9.30
N LEU A 59 15.17 5.87 8.69
CA LEU A 59 15.60 7.26 8.71
C LEU A 59 15.39 7.91 10.09
N GLN A 60 14.41 7.43 10.82
CA GLN A 60 14.12 8.00 12.13
C GLN A 60 14.98 7.43 13.22
N VAL A 61 15.42 6.21 13.03
CA VAL A 61 16.26 5.58 14.04
C VAL A 61 17.69 5.97 13.79
N LYS A 62 18.33 6.48 14.76
CA LYS A 62 19.70 6.89 14.57
C LYS A 62 20.61 6.11 15.45
#